data_8767eed7556bdf39ad1193a69f0a0c85
#
_entry.id   8767eed7556bdf39ad1193a69f0a0c85
#
_cell.length_a   1.000
_cell.length_b   1.000
_cell.length_c   1.000
_cell.angle_alpha   90.00
_cell.angle_beta   90.00
_cell.angle_gamma   90.00
#
_symmetry.space_group_name_H-M   'P 1'
#
loop_
_entity.id
_entity.type
_entity.pdbx_description
1 polymer ?
#
loop_
_entity_poly.entity_id
_entity_poly.type
_entity_poly.pdbx_seq_one_letter_code
_entity_poly.pdbx_strand_id
1 'polypeptide(L)'
;LRKKNFDFLEKEDWWFLKSHYEDALARVITARKIQPEFLESGTKEANELLARIRNLAVKEAQAATYRDANAVAEAFSQIKHRTRNRSSGAARLAGDLLEGVMPFTKTPANILKQGVLYSPVGLLQGIYKTCSDVKNNKRASTDALNSLARGLTGTGILLLGMLLKSMGLIRGREDDDSKKSAFDTLIGDQSYALVFGDKTYTIDWMAPLSLPLFIGVEIASTAEKKEWGFRDVVDAVVKISDPMLELSVLQGLSSTVNSAKYSQNDALTAITANMVTSYLGQFFPTLGGQAARMIDNKRRLNYTDKESWVPGALQRFVNQTAAKIPFASKFLQVKVDNWGRELDYGGTVERLLENSVSPGYYSEKHYTDVDKELEKLYERTKEGAVLPSAPQKSITQDKVTYHLNTYQYTEFSKLRGRKAFEYTAKTISSYQYKNADDDKKVKLIKECYEKAQK
;
A
#
# COMPACT_ATOMS: atom_id res chain seq x y z
N LEU A 1 -12.96 -10.34 -23.70
CA LEU A 1 -11.80 -10.15 -22.81
C LEU A 1 -12.22 -10.22 -21.34
N ARG A 2 -13.19 -9.43 -20.87
CA ARG A 2 -13.68 -9.41 -19.47
C ARG A 2 -14.03 -10.81 -18.96
N LYS A 3 -14.86 -11.57 -19.70
CA LYS A 3 -15.27 -12.93 -19.31
C LYS A 3 -14.08 -13.87 -19.18
N LYS A 4 -13.14 -13.84 -20.13
CA LYS A 4 -11.94 -14.69 -20.08
C LYS A 4 -11.02 -14.37 -18.91
N ASN A 5 -10.88 -13.09 -18.53
CA ASN A 5 -10.08 -12.71 -17.36
C ASN A 5 -10.75 -13.15 -16.05
N PHE A 6 -12.08 -13.02 -15.95
CA PHE A 6 -12.82 -13.54 -14.79
C PHE A 6 -12.72 -15.06 -14.70
N ASP A 7 -12.88 -15.77 -15.81
CA ASP A 7 -12.75 -17.23 -15.86
C ASP A 7 -11.33 -17.68 -15.45
N PHE A 8 -10.30 -16.90 -15.79
CA PHE A 8 -8.91 -17.17 -15.39
C PHE A 8 -8.70 -16.93 -13.88
N LEU A 9 -9.12 -15.79 -13.36
CA LEU A 9 -9.03 -15.46 -11.93
C LEU A 9 -9.84 -16.45 -11.08
N GLU A 10 -11.00 -16.88 -11.55
CA GLU A 10 -11.83 -17.89 -10.88
C GLU A 10 -11.14 -19.25 -10.81
N LYS A 11 -10.42 -19.65 -11.86
CA LYS A 11 -9.63 -20.88 -11.87
C LYS A 11 -8.42 -20.80 -10.95
N GLU A 12 -7.73 -19.67 -10.92
CA GLU A 12 -6.60 -19.44 -10.02
C GLU A 12 -7.07 -19.47 -8.56
N ASP A 13 -8.14 -18.77 -8.24
CA ASP A 13 -8.79 -18.76 -6.93
C ASP A 13 -9.23 -20.17 -6.50
N TRP A 14 -9.79 -20.95 -7.43
CA TRP A 14 -10.19 -22.32 -7.16
C TRP A 14 -9.00 -23.21 -6.86
N TRP A 15 -7.87 -23.00 -7.54
CA TRP A 15 -6.64 -23.75 -7.29
C TRP A 15 -6.10 -23.48 -5.88
N PHE A 16 -6.06 -22.23 -5.45
CA PHE A 16 -5.68 -21.86 -4.08
C PHE A 16 -6.65 -22.45 -3.04
N LEU A 17 -7.93 -22.34 -3.27
CA LEU A 17 -8.95 -22.91 -2.38
C LEU A 17 -8.78 -24.44 -2.24
N LYS A 18 -8.55 -25.13 -3.36
CA LYS A 18 -8.32 -26.57 -3.39
C LYS A 18 -7.05 -26.95 -2.64
N SER A 19 -5.95 -26.25 -2.87
CA SER A 19 -4.68 -26.50 -2.18
C SER A 19 -4.82 -26.35 -0.66
N HIS A 20 -5.46 -25.29 -0.19
CA HIS A 20 -5.74 -25.10 1.24
C HIS A 20 -6.69 -26.14 1.82
N TYR A 21 -7.67 -26.59 1.04
CA TYR A 21 -8.58 -27.65 1.44
C TYR A 21 -7.84 -28.98 1.62
N GLU A 22 -6.99 -29.36 0.68
CA GLU A 22 -6.20 -30.60 0.73
C GLU A 22 -5.21 -30.59 1.91
N ASP A 23 -4.55 -29.45 2.14
CA ASP A 23 -3.64 -29.27 3.27
C ASP A 23 -4.39 -29.34 4.63
N ALA A 24 -5.53 -28.67 4.76
CA ALA A 24 -6.36 -28.73 5.96
C ALA A 24 -6.87 -30.16 6.23
N LEU A 25 -7.29 -30.86 5.18
CA LEU A 25 -7.74 -32.26 5.26
C LEU A 25 -6.60 -33.15 5.78
N ALA A 26 -5.41 -33.08 5.17
CA ALA A 26 -4.24 -33.85 5.56
C ALA A 26 -3.82 -33.54 7.00
N ARG A 27 -3.79 -32.30 7.41
CA ARG A 27 -3.48 -31.88 8.81
C ARG A 27 -4.44 -32.48 9.83
N VAL A 28 -5.75 -32.48 9.56
CA VAL A 28 -6.75 -33.01 10.49
C VAL A 28 -6.61 -34.54 10.60
N ILE A 29 -6.42 -35.25 9.49
CA ILE A 29 -6.22 -36.71 9.46
C ILE A 29 -4.97 -37.07 10.27
N THR A 30 -3.86 -36.39 10.01
CA THR A 30 -2.57 -36.64 10.70
C THR A 30 -2.65 -36.31 12.19
N ALA A 31 -3.19 -35.17 12.55
CA ALA A 31 -3.29 -34.73 13.95
C ALA A 31 -4.18 -35.65 14.78
N ARG A 32 -5.21 -36.24 14.20
CA ARG A 32 -6.10 -37.19 14.87
C ARG A 32 -5.63 -38.66 14.75
N LYS A 33 -4.52 -38.91 14.06
CA LYS A 33 -3.97 -40.24 13.81
C LYS A 33 -5.02 -41.20 13.20
N ILE A 34 -5.82 -40.69 12.27
CA ILE A 34 -6.86 -41.47 11.61
C ILE A 34 -6.22 -42.33 10.55
N GLN A 35 -6.48 -43.64 10.60
CA GLN A 35 -5.99 -44.59 9.61
C GLN A 35 -6.75 -44.37 8.29
N PRO A 36 -6.07 -44.22 7.14
CA PRO A 36 -6.72 -44.07 5.84
C PRO A 36 -7.69 -45.20 5.53
N GLU A 37 -7.30 -46.46 5.87
CA GLU A 37 -8.10 -47.64 5.65
C GLU A 37 -9.45 -47.58 6.38
N PHE A 38 -9.52 -46.92 7.56
CA PHE A 38 -10.77 -46.70 8.26
C PHE A 38 -11.70 -45.76 7.48
N LEU A 39 -11.17 -44.69 6.88
CA LEU A 39 -11.96 -43.76 6.10
C LEU A 39 -12.48 -44.37 4.79
N GLU A 40 -11.75 -45.35 4.24
CA GLU A 40 -12.11 -46.12 3.04
C GLU A 40 -13.07 -47.30 3.33
N SER A 41 -13.28 -47.65 4.59
CA SER A 41 -14.10 -48.80 5.00
C SER A 41 -15.58 -48.70 4.61
N GLY A 42 -16.07 -47.49 4.24
CA GLY A 42 -17.46 -47.29 3.83
C GLY A 42 -18.49 -47.46 4.95
N THR A 43 -18.05 -47.66 6.21
CA THR A 43 -18.93 -47.76 7.35
C THR A 43 -19.66 -46.44 7.63
N LYS A 44 -20.82 -46.51 8.26
CA LYS A 44 -21.59 -45.29 8.60
C LYS A 44 -20.77 -44.32 9.45
N GLU A 45 -20.04 -44.82 10.41
CA GLU A 45 -19.16 -44.07 11.32
C GLU A 45 -18.01 -43.37 10.55
N ALA A 46 -17.37 -44.13 9.63
CA ALA A 46 -16.32 -43.55 8.78
C ALA A 46 -16.83 -42.46 7.87
N ASN A 47 -18.01 -42.63 7.26
CA ASN A 47 -18.65 -41.62 6.40
C ASN A 47 -19.05 -40.37 7.19
N GLU A 48 -19.60 -40.53 8.39
CA GLU A 48 -19.92 -39.38 9.26
C GLU A 48 -18.67 -38.62 9.70
N LEU A 49 -17.61 -39.32 10.06
CA LEU A 49 -16.32 -38.74 10.42
C LEU A 49 -15.71 -37.96 9.21
N LEU A 50 -15.68 -38.62 8.05
CA LEU A 50 -15.17 -38.03 6.81
C LEU A 50 -15.96 -36.75 6.43
N ALA A 51 -17.29 -36.77 6.57
CA ALA A 51 -18.13 -35.59 6.33
C ALA A 51 -17.79 -34.44 7.29
N ARG A 52 -17.57 -34.72 8.57
CA ARG A 52 -17.14 -33.72 9.56
C ARG A 52 -15.78 -33.13 9.24
N ILE A 53 -14.80 -33.96 8.87
CA ILE A 53 -13.45 -33.54 8.51
C ILE A 53 -13.48 -32.68 7.24
N ARG A 54 -14.23 -33.07 6.21
CA ARG A 54 -14.42 -32.31 4.97
C ARG A 54 -15.05 -30.93 5.24
N ASN A 55 -16.09 -30.88 6.08
CA ASN A 55 -16.72 -29.62 6.45
C ASN A 55 -15.75 -28.68 7.20
N LEU A 56 -14.90 -29.22 8.06
CA LEU A 56 -13.86 -28.46 8.75
C LEU A 56 -12.83 -27.93 7.74
N ALA A 57 -12.33 -28.79 6.86
CA ALA A 57 -11.36 -28.43 5.83
C ALA A 57 -11.91 -27.35 4.87
N VAL A 58 -13.19 -27.41 4.48
CA VAL A 58 -13.83 -26.38 3.69
C VAL A 58 -13.84 -25.03 4.42
N LYS A 59 -14.21 -25.00 5.71
CA LYS A 59 -14.21 -23.79 6.51
C LYS A 59 -12.81 -23.18 6.65
N GLU A 60 -11.80 -24.01 6.90
CA GLU A 60 -10.41 -23.57 6.98
C GLU A 60 -9.91 -23.02 5.64
N ALA A 61 -10.19 -23.70 4.53
CA ALA A 61 -9.83 -23.23 3.20
C ALA A 61 -10.52 -21.91 2.83
N GLN A 62 -11.80 -21.73 3.17
CA GLN A 62 -12.52 -20.48 2.98
C GLN A 62 -11.94 -19.35 3.83
N ALA A 63 -11.54 -19.63 5.07
CA ALA A 63 -10.90 -18.64 5.93
C ALA A 63 -9.51 -18.25 5.41
N ALA A 64 -8.72 -19.22 4.95
CA ALA A 64 -7.39 -18.98 4.38
C ALA A 64 -7.44 -18.16 3.07
N THR A 65 -8.50 -18.33 2.29
CA THR A 65 -8.73 -17.59 1.03
C THR A 65 -9.62 -16.34 1.22
N TYR A 66 -9.86 -15.90 2.45
CA TYR A 66 -10.70 -14.74 2.79
C TYR A 66 -12.14 -14.80 2.23
N ARG A 67 -12.70 -16.03 2.11
CA ARG A 67 -14.05 -16.28 1.56
C ARG A 67 -15.09 -16.65 2.62
N ASP A 68 -14.70 -16.68 3.89
CA ASP A 68 -15.61 -17.02 4.98
C ASP A 68 -16.76 -16.00 5.09
N ALA A 69 -17.90 -16.49 5.58
CA ALA A 69 -19.06 -15.65 5.82
C ALA A 69 -18.74 -14.59 6.89
N ASN A 70 -19.02 -13.33 6.57
CA ASN A 70 -18.75 -12.19 7.44
C ASN A 70 -19.93 -11.23 7.41
N ALA A 71 -20.46 -10.88 8.58
CA ALA A 71 -21.59 -9.96 8.70
C ALA A 71 -21.31 -8.58 8.07
N VAL A 72 -20.07 -8.10 8.10
CA VAL A 72 -19.67 -6.85 7.45
C VAL A 72 -19.74 -6.97 5.94
N ALA A 73 -19.23 -8.08 5.37
CA ALA A 73 -19.30 -8.35 3.93
C ALA A 73 -20.75 -8.53 3.46
N GLU A 74 -21.60 -9.17 4.28
CA GLU A 74 -23.04 -9.31 4.00
C GLU A 74 -23.75 -7.97 4.04
N ALA A 75 -23.46 -7.09 5.01
CA ALA A 75 -24.00 -5.74 5.06
C ALA A 75 -23.63 -4.91 3.81
N PHE A 76 -22.37 -4.94 3.38
CA PHE A 76 -21.94 -4.30 2.14
C PHE A 76 -22.65 -4.88 0.89
N SER A 77 -22.79 -6.19 0.83
CA SER A 77 -23.51 -6.87 -0.26
C SER A 77 -24.98 -6.45 -0.29
N GLN A 78 -25.64 -6.34 0.87
CA GLN A 78 -27.03 -5.88 0.96
C GLN A 78 -27.19 -4.42 0.52
N ILE A 79 -26.26 -3.52 0.91
CA ILE A 79 -26.26 -2.12 0.48
C ILE A 79 -26.14 -2.06 -1.05
N LYS A 80 -25.22 -2.81 -1.64
CA LYS A 80 -25.02 -2.92 -3.08
C LYS A 80 -26.28 -3.37 -3.81
N HIS A 81 -26.90 -4.45 -3.33
CA HIS A 81 -28.16 -4.97 -3.91
C HIS A 81 -29.33 -3.99 -3.76
N ARG A 82 -29.47 -3.33 -2.60
CA ARG A 82 -30.51 -2.31 -2.38
C ARG A 82 -30.34 -1.11 -3.29
N THR A 83 -29.11 -0.67 -3.54
CA THR A 83 -28.82 0.48 -4.42
C THR A 83 -29.13 0.13 -5.87
N ARG A 84 -28.78 -1.07 -6.32
CA ARG A 84 -29.04 -1.53 -7.70
C ARG A 84 -30.53 -1.73 -7.99
N ASN A 85 -31.29 -2.16 -7.01
CA ASN A 85 -32.72 -2.46 -7.16
C ASN A 85 -33.63 -1.23 -7.04
N ARG A 86 -33.09 -0.02 -6.87
CA ARG A 86 -33.88 1.22 -6.87
C ARG A 86 -34.35 1.57 -8.29
N SER A 87 -35.55 2.13 -8.40
CA SER A 87 -36.21 2.49 -9.67
C SER A 87 -35.55 3.68 -10.38
N SER A 88 -34.75 4.49 -9.71
CA SER A 88 -34.06 5.64 -10.27
C SER A 88 -32.86 5.22 -11.13
N GLY A 89 -32.74 5.75 -12.35
CA GLY A 89 -31.62 5.47 -13.26
C GLY A 89 -30.25 5.82 -12.65
N ALA A 90 -30.18 6.91 -11.90
CA ALA A 90 -28.96 7.32 -11.17
C ALA A 90 -28.56 6.31 -10.08
N ALA A 91 -29.54 5.73 -9.36
CA ALA A 91 -29.26 4.72 -8.34
C ALA A 91 -28.82 3.37 -8.94
N ARG A 92 -29.34 2.99 -10.11
CA ARG A 92 -28.87 1.81 -10.86
C ARG A 92 -27.43 2.00 -11.34
N LEU A 93 -27.14 3.15 -11.93
CA LEU A 93 -25.79 3.51 -12.36
C LEU A 93 -24.79 3.50 -11.19
N ALA A 94 -25.19 4.04 -10.03
CA ALA A 94 -24.39 3.98 -8.81
C ALA A 94 -24.21 2.53 -8.30
N GLY A 95 -25.22 1.68 -8.41
CA GLY A 95 -25.14 0.25 -8.07
C GLY A 95 -24.19 -0.52 -8.99
N ASP A 96 -24.27 -0.27 -10.30
CA ASP A 96 -23.40 -0.89 -11.30
C ASP A 96 -21.94 -0.39 -11.19
N LEU A 97 -21.76 0.89 -10.83
CA LEU A 97 -20.45 1.46 -10.51
C LEU A 97 -19.86 0.84 -9.23
N LEU A 98 -20.66 0.69 -8.17
CA LEU A 98 -20.24 -0.01 -6.95
C LEU A 98 -19.87 -1.47 -7.23
N GLU A 99 -20.56 -2.13 -8.17
CA GLU A 99 -20.21 -3.49 -8.61
C GLU A 99 -18.90 -3.54 -9.38
N GLY A 100 -18.63 -2.54 -10.20
CA GLY A 100 -17.35 -2.40 -10.91
C GLY A 100 -16.16 -2.12 -9.99
N VAL A 101 -16.39 -1.35 -8.92
CA VAL A 101 -15.34 -0.92 -7.97
C VAL A 101 -15.07 -1.95 -6.87
N MET A 102 -16.11 -2.63 -6.42
CA MET A 102 -16.02 -3.62 -5.34
C MET A 102 -16.59 -4.97 -5.79
N PRO A 103 -15.99 -5.63 -6.81
CA PRO A 103 -16.41 -6.97 -7.20
C PRO A 103 -16.24 -7.97 -6.05
N PHE A 104 -15.28 -7.75 -5.16
CA PHE A 104 -14.92 -8.62 -4.04
C PHE A 104 -15.15 -7.92 -2.68
N THR A 105 -16.39 -7.79 -2.25
CA THR A 105 -16.72 -7.18 -0.94
C THR A 105 -16.30 -8.05 0.24
N LYS A 106 -16.26 -9.36 0.07
CA LYS A 106 -15.94 -10.31 1.15
C LYS A 106 -14.47 -10.26 1.54
N THR A 107 -13.57 -10.16 0.58
CA THR A 107 -12.12 -10.20 0.82
C THR A 107 -11.63 -9.05 1.71
N PRO A 108 -11.93 -7.76 1.42
CA PRO A 108 -11.55 -6.65 2.29
C PRO A 108 -12.09 -6.78 3.72
N ALA A 109 -13.36 -7.14 3.86
CA ALA A 109 -13.99 -7.31 5.17
C ALA A 109 -13.34 -8.44 5.98
N ASN A 110 -12.95 -9.53 5.32
CA ASN A 110 -12.27 -10.64 5.97
C ASN A 110 -10.80 -10.33 6.31
N ILE A 111 -10.12 -9.53 5.50
CA ILE A 111 -8.78 -9.00 5.83
C ILE A 111 -8.84 -8.18 7.12
N LEU A 112 -9.78 -7.25 7.25
CA LEU A 112 -9.98 -6.45 8.47
C LEU A 112 -10.30 -7.34 9.67
N LYS A 113 -11.20 -8.32 9.51
CA LYS A 113 -11.52 -9.31 10.55
C LYS A 113 -10.27 -10.07 10.99
N GLN A 114 -9.43 -10.53 10.06
CA GLN A 114 -8.19 -11.20 10.41
C GLN A 114 -7.21 -10.26 11.13
N GLY A 115 -7.11 -9.00 10.70
CA GLY A 115 -6.31 -7.99 11.40
C GLY A 115 -6.70 -7.84 12.88
N VAL A 116 -8.00 -7.85 13.20
CA VAL A 116 -8.49 -7.82 14.58
C VAL A 116 -8.17 -9.12 15.32
N LEU A 117 -8.33 -10.28 14.67
CA LEU A 117 -8.04 -11.58 15.29
C LEU A 117 -6.53 -11.77 15.56
N TYR A 118 -5.66 -11.23 14.71
CA TYR A 118 -4.21 -11.20 14.89
C TYR A 118 -3.75 -9.90 15.60
N SER A 119 -4.39 -9.56 16.71
CA SER A 119 -4.09 -8.38 17.52
C SER A 119 -4.24 -8.67 19.01
N PRO A 120 -3.78 -7.76 19.89
CA PRO A 120 -4.06 -7.88 21.32
C PRO A 120 -5.56 -8.02 21.67
N VAL A 121 -6.44 -7.43 20.84
CA VAL A 121 -7.90 -7.56 20.99
C VAL A 121 -8.32 -9.02 20.73
N GLY A 122 -7.80 -9.64 19.67
CA GLY A 122 -8.02 -11.06 19.38
C GLY A 122 -7.47 -11.98 20.46
N LEU A 123 -6.34 -11.62 21.08
CA LEU A 123 -5.78 -12.33 22.21
C LEU A 123 -6.72 -12.30 23.42
N LEU A 124 -7.21 -11.12 23.80
CA LEU A 124 -8.18 -10.97 24.89
C LEU A 124 -9.48 -11.75 24.62
N GLN A 125 -9.97 -11.73 23.37
CA GLN A 125 -11.12 -12.52 22.96
C GLN A 125 -10.87 -14.03 23.08
N GLY A 126 -9.67 -14.49 22.68
CA GLY A 126 -9.26 -15.89 22.80
C GLY A 126 -9.18 -16.33 24.26
N ILE A 127 -8.59 -15.52 25.14
CA ILE A 127 -8.53 -15.75 26.57
C ILE A 127 -9.95 -15.85 27.15
N TYR A 128 -10.83 -14.88 26.85
CA TYR A 128 -12.20 -14.84 27.32
C TYR A 128 -12.97 -16.10 26.92
N LYS A 129 -12.92 -16.51 25.65
CA LYS A 129 -13.57 -17.74 25.16
C LYS A 129 -13.05 -18.97 25.89
N THR A 130 -11.74 -19.10 26.04
CA THR A 130 -11.11 -20.23 26.71
C THR A 130 -11.53 -20.30 28.20
N CYS A 131 -11.49 -19.16 28.90
CA CYS A 131 -11.93 -19.09 30.29
C CYS A 131 -13.41 -19.40 30.43
N SER A 132 -14.26 -18.96 29.49
CA SER A 132 -15.68 -19.25 29.47
C SER A 132 -15.97 -20.75 29.31
N ASP A 133 -15.25 -21.41 28.42
CA ASP A 133 -15.38 -22.86 28.21
C ASP A 133 -14.98 -23.64 29.48
N VAL A 134 -13.86 -23.27 30.10
CA VAL A 134 -13.37 -23.91 31.33
C VAL A 134 -14.34 -23.67 32.52
N LYS A 135 -14.86 -22.44 32.66
CA LYS A 135 -15.84 -22.10 33.71
C LYS A 135 -17.10 -22.94 33.57
N ASN A 136 -17.49 -23.31 32.37
CA ASN A 136 -18.65 -24.16 32.12
C ASN A 136 -18.36 -25.66 32.20
N ASN A 137 -17.24 -26.06 32.84
CA ASN A 137 -16.74 -27.45 32.89
C ASN A 137 -16.60 -28.15 31.55
N LYS A 138 -16.34 -27.38 30.49
CA LYS A 138 -16.07 -27.90 29.14
C LYS A 138 -14.56 -27.82 28.84
N ARG A 139 -14.08 -28.73 28.02
CA ARG A 139 -12.75 -28.54 27.42
C ARG A 139 -12.80 -27.32 26.50
N ALA A 140 -11.70 -26.57 26.43
CA ALA A 140 -11.58 -25.45 25.51
C ALA A 140 -11.95 -25.87 24.09
N SER A 141 -12.88 -25.16 23.48
CA SER A 141 -13.30 -25.43 22.11
C SER A 141 -12.16 -25.17 21.11
N THR A 142 -12.15 -25.85 19.98
CA THR A 142 -11.18 -25.60 18.90
C THR A 142 -11.20 -24.13 18.47
N ASP A 143 -12.38 -23.50 18.45
CA ASP A 143 -12.52 -22.08 18.11
C ASP A 143 -11.88 -21.16 19.15
N ALA A 144 -11.98 -21.49 20.45
CA ALA A 144 -11.33 -20.76 21.53
C ALA A 144 -9.79 -20.86 21.42
N LEU A 145 -9.29 -22.06 21.22
CA LEU A 145 -7.85 -22.32 21.06
C LEU A 145 -7.29 -21.64 19.80
N ASN A 146 -7.98 -21.70 18.68
CA ASN A 146 -7.59 -21.01 17.45
C ASN A 146 -7.59 -19.50 17.61
N SER A 147 -8.60 -18.92 18.30
CA SER A 147 -8.66 -17.50 18.60
C SER A 147 -7.49 -17.07 19.50
N LEU A 148 -7.17 -17.88 20.52
CA LEU A 148 -6.04 -17.64 21.42
C LEU A 148 -4.70 -17.69 20.66
N ALA A 149 -4.50 -18.73 19.83
CA ALA A 149 -3.27 -18.90 19.04
C ALA A 149 -3.07 -17.74 18.07
N ARG A 150 -4.10 -17.32 17.33
CA ARG A 150 -4.03 -16.18 16.40
C ARG A 150 -3.71 -14.89 17.15
N GLY A 151 -4.40 -14.61 18.26
CA GLY A 151 -4.16 -13.43 19.07
C GLY A 151 -2.76 -13.38 19.66
N LEU A 152 -2.23 -14.52 20.13
CA LEU A 152 -0.87 -14.64 20.65
C LEU A 152 0.18 -14.41 19.54
N THR A 153 0.00 -15.06 18.40
CA THR A 153 0.91 -14.90 17.25
C THR A 153 0.92 -13.44 16.77
N GLY A 154 -0.25 -12.84 16.56
CA GLY A 154 -0.35 -11.46 16.08
C GLY A 154 0.21 -10.44 17.08
N THR A 155 -0.02 -10.65 18.38
CA THR A 155 0.59 -9.82 19.44
C THR A 155 2.10 -9.97 19.45
N GLY A 156 2.64 -11.19 19.27
CA GLY A 156 4.09 -11.40 19.15
C GLY A 156 4.71 -10.70 17.94
N ILE A 157 4.03 -10.74 16.78
CA ILE A 157 4.47 -10.04 15.57
C ILE A 157 4.40 -8.51 15.76
N LEU A 158 3.36 -8.01 16.46
CA LEU A 158 3.24 -6.59 16.80
C LEU A 158 4.41 -6.13 17.68
N LEU A 159 4.71 -6.88 18.73
CA LEU A 159 5.86 -6.59 19.62
C LEU A 159 7.18 -6.64 18.85
N LEU A 160 7.32 -7.56 17.90
CA LEU A 160 8.49 -7.61 17.01
C LEU A 160 8.57 -6.33 16.16
N GLY A 161 7.46 -5.83 15.65
CA GLY A 161 7.41 -4.56 14.91
C GLY A 161 7.88 -3.38 15.75
N MET A 162 7.42 -3.29 17.00
CA MET A 162 7.87 -2.28 17.95
C MET A 162 9.38 -2.36 18.20
N LEU A 163 9.89 -3.57 18.41
CA LEU A 163 11.32 -3.81 18.64
C LEU A 163 12.16 -3.42 17.41
N LEU A 164 11.77 -3.88 16.22
CA LEU A 164 12.49 -3.55 14.99
C LEU A 164 12.49 -2.03 14.73
N LYS A 165 11.38 -1.34 15.04
CA LYS A 165 11.32 0.12 14.94
C LYS A 165 12.27 0.81 15.91
N SER A 166 12.29 0.39 17.17
CA SER A 166 13.23 0.95 18.18
C SER A 166 14.69 0.73 17.83
N MET A 167 15.00 -0.34 17.09
CA MET A 167 16.33 -0.63 16.56
C MET A 167 16.64 0.09 15.23
N GLY A 168 15.69 0.81 14.65
CA GLY A 168 15.85 1.46 13.34
C GLY A 168 15.90 0.49 12.15
N LEU A 169 15.49 -0.77 12.34
CA LEU A 169 15.57 -1.83 11.33
C LEU A 169 14.31 -1.94 10.45
N ILE A 170 13.27 -1.15 10.71
CA ILE A 170 12.04 -1.13 9.94
C ILE A 170 11.48 0.29 9.85
N ARG A 171 10.94 0.62 8.70
CA ARG A 171 10.16 1.83 8.47
C ARG A 171 8.69 1.51 8.34
N GLY A 172 7.87 2.39 8.87
CA GLY A 172 6.41 2.33 8.76
C GLY A 172 5.88 3.14 7.58
N ARG A 173 4.76 3.79 7.82
CA ARG A 173 4.03 4.63 6.87
C ARG A 173 4.88 5.84 6.41
N GLU A 174 4.51 6.40 5.25
CA GLU A 174 5.01 7.70 4.79
C GLU A 174 4.72 8.81 5.82
N ASP A 175 5.57 9.83 5.83
CA ASP A 175 5.34 11.00 6.66
C ASP A 175 4.07 11.75 6.21
N ASP A 176 3.31 12.28 7.16
CA ASP A 176 2.11 13.08 6.87
C ASP A 176 2.44 14.40 6.16
N ASP A 177 3.67 14.92 6.33
CA ASP A 177 4.17 16.03 5.54
C ASP A 177 4.55 15.55 4.13
N SER A 178 3.78 15.96 3.14
CA SER A 178 4.00 15.62 1.73
C SER A 178 5.38 16.02 1.21
N LYS A 179 6.01 17.05 1.77
CA LYS A 179 7.37 17.47 1.40
C LYS A 179 8.42 16.55 1.99
N LYS A 180 8.23 16.11 3.24
CA LYS A 180 9.11 15.12 3.88
C LYS A 180 8.99 13.77 3.17
N SER A 181 7.78 13.30 2.87
CA SER A 181 7.55 12.07 2.09
C SER A 181 8.22 12.14 0.70
N ALA A 182 8.09 13.28 0.00
CA ALA A 182 8.77 13.51 -1.28
C ALA A 182 10.30 13.53 -1.14
N PHE A 183 10.81 14.07 -0.05
CA PHE A 183 12.24 14.07 0.26
C PHE A 183 12.75 12.67 0.59
N ASP A 184 12.04 11.89 1.40
CA ASP A 184 12.39 10.51 1.70
C ASP A 184 12.46 9.66 0.42
N THR A 185 11.49 9.83 -0.48
CA THR A 185 11.53 9.21 -1.82
C THR A 185 12.74 9.65 -2.64
N LEU A 186 13.14 10.93 -2.55
CA LEU A 186 14.30 11.48 -3.26
C LEU A 186 15.60 10.85 -2.81
N ILE A 187 15.80 10.68 -1.51
CA ILE A 187 17.00 10.04 -0.95
C ILE A 187 16.99 8.52 -1.06
N GLY A 188 15.93 7.92 -1.61
CA GLY A 188 15.79 6.47 -1.79
C GLY A 188 15.27 5.73 -0.57
N ASP A 189 14.70 6.46 0.38
CA ASP A 189 14.10 5.87 1.57
C ASP A 189 12.67 5.39 1.27
N GLN A 190 12.35 4.16 1.66
CA GLN A 190 11.09 3.52 1.34
C GLN A 190 10.23 3.31 2.59
N SER A 191 8.92 3.55 2.44
CA SER A 191 7.93 3.19 3.46
C SER A 191 7.66 1.70 3.47
N TYR A 192 7.17 1.17 4.59
CA TYR A 192 6.85 -0.25 4.78
C TYR A 192 8.01 -1.18 4.43
N ALA A 193 9.23 -0.78 4.79
CA ALA A 193 10.47 -1.44 4.40
C ALA A 193 11.33 -1.87 5.59
N LEU A 194 12.03 -2.98 5.42
CA LEU A 194 13.16 -3.35 6.27
C LEU A 194 14.36 -2.49 5.91
N VAL A 195 15.17 -2.12 6.90
CA VAL A 195 16.35 -1.25 6.77
C VAL A 195 17.61 -2.06 7.09
N PHE A 196 18.54 -2.09 6.15
CA PHE A 196 19.84 -2.76 6.29
C PHE A 196 20.96 -1.78 5.93
N GLY A 197 21.36 -0.93 6.90
CA GLY A 197 22.27 0.18 6.65
C GLY A 197 21.67 1.20 5.68
N ASP A 198 22.32 1.42 4.55
CA ASP A 198 21.84 2.35 3.50
C ASP A 198 20.83 1.70 2.52
N LYS A 199 20.46 0.46 2.77
CA LYS A 199 19.58 -0.32 1.90
C LYS A 199 18.23 -0.53 2.55
N THR A 200 17.16 -0.44 1.76
CA THR A 200 15.78 -0.70 2.19
C THR A 200 15.13 -1.73 1.28
N TYR A 201 14.27 -2.56 1.83
CA TYR A 201 13.49 -3.55 1.09
C TYR A 201 12.04 -3.55 1.56
N THR A 202 11.10 -3.29 0.66
CA THR A 202 9.66 -3.20 1.00
C THR A 202 9.08 -4.56 1.29
N ILE A 203 8.26 -4.65 2.34
CA ILE A 203 7.55 -5.88 2.77
C ILE A 203 6.03 -5.69 2.83
N ASP A 204 5.51 -4.62 2.25
CA ASP A 204 4.08 -4.32 2.11
C ASP A 204 3.33 -5.42 1.33
N TRP A 205 3.98 -6.05 0.37
CA TRP A 205 3.45 -7.18 -0.41
C TRP A 205 3.07 -8.40 0.46
N MET A 206 3.60 -8.50 1.68
CA MET A 206 3.21 -9.55 2.63
C MET A 206 1.85 -9.30 3.29
N ALA A 207 1.19 -8.19 3.00
CA ALA A 207 -0.14 -7.94 3.52
C ALA A 207 -1.12 -9.04 3.08
N PRO A 208 -2.02 -9.49 3.98
CA PRO A 208 -2.31 -8.91 5.30
C PRO A 208 -1.45 -9.47 6.45
N LEU A 209 -0.50 -10.35 6.21
CA LEU A 209 0.32 -10.98 7.25
C LEU A 209 1.26 -9.98 7.93
N SER A 210 1.75 -8.97 7.19
CA SER A 210 2.59 -7.89 7.70
C SER A 210 1.83 -6.85 8.52
N LEU A 211 0.51 -6.88 8.55
CA LEU A 211 -0.32 -5.90 9.25
C LEU A 211 0.00 -5.79 10.75
N PRO A 212 0.04 -6.86 11.55
CA PRO A 212 0.38 -6.75 12.96
C PRO A 212 1.77 -6.16 13.17
N LEU A 213 2.72 -6.45 12.27
CA LEU A 213 4.07 -5.90 12.32
C LEU A 213 4.05 -4.38 12.18
N PHE A 214 3.37 -3.86 11.16
CA PHE A 214 3.29 -2.42 10.90
C PHE A 214 2.43 -1.68 11.93
N ILE A 215 1.43 -2.33 12.51
CA ILE A 215 0.71 -1.80 13.68
C ILE A 215 1.72 -1.57 14.82
N GLY A 216 2.58 -2.53 15.10
CA GLY A 216 3.64 -2.39 16.11
C GLY A 216 4.61 -1.25 15.79
N VAL A 217 4.99 -1.08 14.53
CA VAL A 217 5.85 0.02 14.07
C VAL A 217 5.19 1.38 14.29
N GLU A 218 3.93 1.53 13.94
CA GLU A 218 3.18 2.78 14.14
C GLU A 218 3.00 3.11 15.62
N ILE A 219 2.71 2.08 16.40
CA ILE A 219 2.67 2.17 17.86
C ILE A 219 3.99 2.72 18.38
N ALA A 220 5.12 2.14 18.04
CA ALA A 220 6.42 2.60 18.50
C ALA A 220 6.72 4.03 18.03
N SER A 221 6.36 4.39 16.80
CA SER A 221 6.56 5.74 16.25
C SER A 221 5.76 6.81 17.00
N THR A 222 4.58 6.45 17.50
CA THR A 222 3.71 7.35 18.26
C THR A 222 4.08 7.39 19.74
N ALA A 223 4.63 6.29 20.30
CA ALA A 223 5.04 6.17 21.70
C ALA A 223 6.17 7.14 22.07
N GLU A 224 7.02 7.52 21.12
CA GLU A 224 8.02 8.56 21.33
C GLU A 224 7.40 9.93 21.66
N LYS A 225 6.10 10.10 21.50
CA LYS A 225 5.39 11.39 21.61
C LYS A 225 4.43 11.52 22.79
N LYS A 226 3.96 10.44 23.46
CA LYS A 226 2.93 10.52 24.53
C LYS A 226 2.76 9.23 25.36
N GLU A 227 2.15 9.37 26.57
CA GLU A 227 1.62 8.24 27.35
C GLU A 227 0.49 7.50 26.61
N TRP A 228 0.55 6.17 26.65
CA TRP A 228 -0.29 5.26 25.84
C TRP A 228 -1.62 4.89 26.50
N GLY A 229 -2.69 4.92 25.68
CA GLY A 229 -4.01 4.40 26.04
C GLY A 229 -4.56 3.44 24.97
N PHE A 230 -5.62 2.72 25.31
CA PHE A 230 -6.34 1.81 24.40
C PHE A 230 -6.83 2.52 23.11
N ARG A 231 -7.17 3.82 23.22
CA ARG A 231 -7.55 4.64 22.05
C ARG A 231 -6.42 4.79 21.03
N ASP A 232 -5.18 4.91 21.49
CA ASP A 232 -4.03 5.08 20.61
C ASP A 232 -3.74 3.81 19.79
N VAL A 233 -4.02 2.62 20.37
CA VAL A 233 -3.94 1.34 19.63
C VAL A 233 -5.05 1.27 18.58
N VAL A 234 -6.28 1.70 18.90
CA VAL A 234 -7.39 1.74 17.93
C VAL A 234 -7.10 2.75 16.83
N ASP A 235 -6.58 3.93 17.18
CA ASP A 235 -6.19 4.96 16.21
C ASP A 235 -5.02 4.50 15.32
N ALA A 236 -4.05 3.76 15.86
CA ALA A 236 -3.00 3.14 15.08
C ALA A 236 -3.55 2.11 14.09
N VAL A 237 -4.48 1.26 14.51
CA VAL A 237 -5.16 0.30 13.62
C VAL A 237 -5.94 1.03 12.53
N VAL A 238 -6.64 2.11 12.85
CA VAL A 238 -7.39 2.92 11.88
C VAL A 238 -6.45 3.62 10.91
N LYS A 239 -5.36 4.22 11.38
CA LYS A 239 -4.35 4.88 10.54
C LYS A 239 -3.62 3.92 9.61
N ILE A 240 -3.39 2.69 10.02
CA ILE A 240 -2.76 1.65 9.19
C ILE A 240 -3.79 1.02 8.24
N SER A 241 -5.07 1.04 8.56
CA SER A 241 -6.10 0.62 7.62
C SER A 241 -6.19 1.54 6.40
N ASP A 242 -5.84 2.83 6.50
CA ASP A 242 -5.79 3.76 5.36
C ASP A 242 -4.75 3.34 4.30
N PRO A 243 -3.49 3.04 4.63
CA PRO A 243 -2.54 2.51 3.65
C PRO A 243 -2.79 1.06 3.22
N MET A 244 -3.42 0.24 4.06
CA MET A 244 -3.89 -1.08 3.64
C MET A 244 -5.03 -1.00 2.62
N LEU A 245 -5.84 0.04 2.69
CA LEU A 245 -6.82 0.38 1.66
C LEU A 245 -6.12 0.82 0.36
N GLU A 246 -4.89 1.30 0.42
CA GLU A 246 -4.04 1.60 -0.75
C GLU A 246 -3.36 0.37 -1.36
N LEU A 247 -3.28 -0.76 -0.65
CA LEU A 247 -2.84 -2.02 -1.24
C LEU A 247 -3.73 -2.39 -2.41
N SER A 248 -3.14 -2.94 -3.46
CA SER A 248 -3.74 -3.15 -4.78
C SER A 248 -5.14 -3.77 -4.79
N VAL A 249 -5.45 -4.58 -3.77
CA VAL A 249 -6.78 -5.21 -3.57
C VAL A 249 -7.82 -4.21 -3.05
N LEU A 250 -7.39 -3.12 -2.41
CA LEU A 250 -8.25 -2.14 -1.72
C LEU A 250 -8.15 -0.72 -2.31
N GLN A 251 -7.28 -0.49 -3.31
CA GLN A 251 -7.12 0.82 -3.95
C GLN A 251 -8.43 1.39 -4.51
N GLY A 252 -9.30 0.53 -5.03
CA GLY A 252 -10.62 0.94 -5.49
C GLY A 252 -11.50 1.49 -4.36
N LEU A 253 -11.39 0.96 -3.15
CA LEU A 253 -12.15 1.41 -1.99
C LEU A 253 -11.59 2.71 -1.42
N SER A 254 -10.27 2.82 -1.28
CA SER A 254 -9.58 4.02 -0.79
C SER A 254 -9.83 5.22 -1.70
N SER A 255 -9.68 5.06 -3.03
CA SER A 255 -9.95 6.13 -3.98
C SER A 255 -11.41 6.59 -3.92
N THR A 256 -12.36 5.69 -3.69
CA THR A 256 -13.79 6.00 -3.55
C THR A 256 -14.07 6.74 -2.25
N VAL A 257 -13.53 6.30 -1.12
CA VAL A 257 -13.70 6.93 0.19
C VAL A 257 -13.04 8.31 0.22
N ASN A 258 -11.83 8.43 -0.32
CA ASN A 258 -11.11 9.71 -0.38
C ASN A 258 -11.78 10.72 -1.34
N SER A 259 -12.28 10.26 -2.49
CA SER A 259 -13.02 11.12 -3.41
C SER A 259 -14.34 11.63 -2.80
N ALA A 260 -15.01 10.81 -1.99
CA ALA A 260 -16.23 11.20 -1.28
C ALA A 260 -15.97 12.22 -0.16
N LYS A 261 -14.77 12.23 0.46
CA LYS A 261 -14.39 13.20 1.50
C LYS A 261 -14.10 14.60 0.96
N TYR A 262 -13.60 14.71 -0.28
CA TYR A 262 -13.01 15.96 -0.80
C TYR A 262 -13.85 16.70 -1.85
N SER A 263 -14.99 16.17 -2.28
CA SER A 263 -15.78 16.82 -3.35
C SER A 263 -17.28 16.79 -3.04
N GLN A 264 -17.83 17.99 -2.77
CA GLN A 264 -19.28 18.14 -2.57
C GLN A 264 -20.08 18.25 -3.90
N ASN A 265 -19.48 18.72 -5.00
CA ASN A 265 -20.20 18.94 -6.27
C ASN A 265 -19.67 18.12 -7.46
N ASP A 266 -18.41 17.65 -7.44
CA ASP A 266 -17.81 16.86 -8.54
C ASP A 266 -17.45 15.44 -8.12
N ALA A 267 -17.93 14.98 -6.96
CA ALA A 267 -17.60 13.68 -6.39
C ALA A 267 -17.90 12.54 -7.37
N LEU A 268 -19.03 12.61 -8.08
CA LEU A 268 -19.45 11.57 -9.03
C LEU A 268 -18.51 11.49 -10.23
N THR A 269 -18.07 12.63 -10.75
CA THR A 269 -17.15 12.69 -11.90
C THR A 269 -15.74 12.27 -11.52
N ALA A 270 -15.24 12.69 -10.35
CA ALA A 270 -13.94 12.26 -9.83
C ALA A 270 -13.91 10.76 -9.48
N ILE A 271 -14.99 10.27 -8.86
CA ILE A 271 -15.18 8.84 -8.55
C ILE A 271 -15.22 8.02 -9.84
N THR A 272 -16.01 8.41 -10.83
CA THR A 272 -16.09 7.69 -12.12
C THR A 272 -14.77 7.72 -12.88
N ALA A 273 -14.06 8.83 -12.93
CA ALA A 273 -12.76 8.94 -13.60
C ALA A 273 -11.70 8.05 -12.92
N ASN A 274 -11.62 8.06 -11.59
CA ASN A 274 -10.69 7.22 -10.84
C ASN A 274 -11.04 5.73 -10.93
N MET A 275 -12.34 5.40 -10.94
CA MET A 275 -12.83 4.03 -11.14
C MET A 275 -12.47 3.48 -12.51
N VAL A 276 -12.74 4.24 -13.57
CA VAL A 276 -12.40 3.84 -14.93
C VAL A 276 -10.90 3.64 -15.07
N THR A 277 -10.09 4.54 -14.49
CA THR A 277 -8.62 4.44 -14.55
C THR A 277 -8.09 3.23 -13.76
N SER A 278 -8.61 2.99 -12.57
CA SER A 278 -8.22 1.83 -11.74
C SER A 278 -8.67 0.51 -12.37
N TYR A 279 -9.89 0.47 -12.89
CA TYR A 279 -10.45 -0.72 -13.53
C TYR A 279 -9.70 -1.08 -14.83
N LEU A 280 -9.41 -0.09 -15.68
CA LEU A 280 -8.63 -0.30 -16.88
C LEU A 280 -7.17 -0.67 -16.56
N GLY A 281 -6.61 -0.15 -15.46
CA GLY A 281 -5.28 -0.51 -14.99
C GLY A 281 -5.12 -1.99 -14.59
N GLN A 282 -6.20 -2.65 -14.21
CA GLN A 282 -6.23 -4.08 -13.86
C GLN A 282 -6.17 -5.01 -15.09
N PHE A 283 -6.46 -4.50 -16.30
CA PHE A 283 -6.34 -5.30 -17.53
C PHE A 283 -4.90 -5.56 -17.95
N PHE A 284 -3.95 -4.80 -17.41
CA PHE A 284 -2.53 -5.00 -17.72
C PHE A 284 -1.87 -5.82 -16.61
N PRO A 285 -1.44 -7.06 -16.90
CA PRO A 285 -0.80 -7.91 -15.93
C PRO A 285 0.44 -7.23 -15.32
N THR A 286 0.64 -7.40 -14.03
CA THR A 286 1.84 -6.93 -13.31
C THR A 286 3.13 -7.41 -13.98
N LEU A 287 3.10 -8.60 -14.57
CA LEU A 287 4.17 -9.17 -15.39
C LEU A 287 4.60 -8.25 -16.55
N GLY A 288 3.66 -7.56 -17.21
CA GLY A 288 4.02 -6.59 -18.26
C GLY A 288 4.85 -5.44 -17.72
N GLY A 289 4.49 -4.91 -16.56
CA GLY A 289 5.26 -3.87 -15.87
C GLY A 289 6.63 -4.35 -15.40
N GLN A 290 6.75 -5.59 -14.93
CA GLN A 290 8.04 -6.20 -14.60
C GLN A 290 8.92 -6.34 -15.84
N ALA A 291 8.39 -6.89 -16.93
CA ALA A 291 9.11 -7.00 -18.21
C ALA A 291 9.54 -5.64 -18.75
N ALA A 292 8.69 -4.61 -18.65
CA ALA A 292 9.05 -3.26 -19.06
C ALA A 292 10.24 -2.71 -18.24
N ARG A 293 10.24 -2.89 -16.93
CA ARG A 293 11.35 -2.47 -16.04
C ARG A 293 12.64 -3.27 -16.26
N MET A 294 12.54 -4.53 -16.70
CA MET A 294 13.71 -5.32 -17.09
C MET A 294 14.43 -4.72 -18.31
N ILE A 295 13.66 -4.19 -19.27
CA ILE A 295 14.17 -3.66 -20.54
C ILE A 295 14.53 -2.18 -20.43
N ASP A 296 13.73 -1.39 -19.70
CA ASP A 296 13.88 0.05 -19.53
C ASP A 296 14.36 0.36 -18.11
N ASN A 297 15.59 0.85 -17.98
CA ASN A 297 16.17 1.19 -16.68
C ASN A 297 15.71 2.55 -16.14
N LYS A 298 15.05 3.38 -16.95
CA LYS A 298 14.61 4.71 -16.53
C LYS A 298 13.19 4.67 -15.98
N ARG A 299 12.98 5.37 -14.86
CA ARG A 299 11.62 5.65 -14.36
C ARG A 299 10.96 6.67 -15.27
N ARG A 300 9.71 6.41 -15.63
CA ARG A 300 9.00 7.25 -16.60
C ARG A 300 8.01 8.20 -15.92
N LEU A 301 7.88 9.39 -16.50
CA LEU A 301 7.04 10.46 -15.97
C LEU A 301 5.58 10.22 -16.37
N ASN A 302 4.68 10.21 -15.39
CA ASN A 302 3.23 10.14 -15.57
C ASN A 302 2.61 11.54 -15.60
N TYR A 303 2.99 12.34 -16.60
CA TYR A 303 2.52 13.71 -16.75
C TYR A 303 1.28 13.79 -17.64
N THR A 304 0.36 14.67 -17.32
CA THR A 304 -0.81 14.97 -18.15
C THR A 304 -0.73 16.41 -18.63
N ASP A 305 -0.72 16.58 -19.93
CA ASP A 305 -0.64 17.87 -20.61
C ASP A 305 -2.00 18.56 -20.55
N LYS A 306 -2.08 19.77 -19.97
CA LYS A 306 -3.37 20.48 -19.81
C LYS A 306 -3.88 21.04 -21.13
N GLU A 307 -2.98 21.32 -22.09
CA GLU A 307 -3.32 21.88 -23.40
C GLU A 307 -3.68 20.80 -24.43
N SER A 308 -3.58 19.54 -24.06
CA SER A 308 -3.96 18.44 -24.93
C SER A 308 -5.47 18.34 -25.09
N TRP A 309 -5.92 18.08 -26.31
CA TRP A 309 -7.33 17.81 -26.63
C TRP A 309 -7.86 16.49 -25.98
N VAL A 310 -6.94 15.63 -25.52
CA VAL A 310 -7.30 14.37 -24.84
C VAL A 310 -7.55 14.65 -23.36
N PRO A 311 -8.69 14.20 -22.79
CA PRO A 311 -8.97 14.38 -21.36
C PRO A 311 -7.84 13.84 -20.48
N GLY A 312 -7.44 14.60 -19.45
CA GLY A 312 -6.30 14.29 -18.60
C GLY A 312 -6.36 12.90 -17.93
N ALA A 313 -7.58 12.40 -17.64
CA ALA A 313 -7.77 11.04 -17.11
C ALA A 313 -7.36 9.97 -18.14
N LEU A 314 -7.72 10.17 -19.41
CA LEU A 314 -7.35 9.25 -20.49
C LEU A 314 -5.85 9.30 -20.78
N GLN A 315 -5.25 10.51 -20.80
CA GLN A 315 -3.79 10.65 -20.93
C GLN A 315 -3.06 9.92 -19.81
N ARG A 316 -3.49 10.10 -18.58
CA ARG A 316 -2.90 9.42 -17.42
C ARG A 316 -2.97 7.91 -17.58
N PHE A 317 -4.12 7.40 -18.00
CA PHE A 317 -4.30 5.98 -18.29
C PHE A 317 -3.36 5.49 -19.40
N VAL A 318 -3.28 6.21 -20.53
CA VAL A 318 -2.39 5.86 -21.65
C VAL A 318 -0.94 5.85 -21.19
N ASN A 319 -0.49 6.87 -20.47
CA ASN A 319 0.89 6.97 -19.97
C ASN A 319 1.21 5.85 -18.96
N GLN A 320 0.28 5.55 -18.03
CA GLN A 320 0.45 4.45 -17.08
C GLN A 320 0.50 3.09 -17.78
N THR A 321 -0.28 2.92 -18.82
CA THR A 321 -0.29 1.69 -19.64
C THR A 321 0.99 1.56 -20.45
N ALA A 322 1.40 2.63 -21.15
CA ALA A 322 2.63 2.67 -21.92
C ALA A 322 3.87 2.39 -21.05
N ALA A 323 3.89 2.89 -19.81
CA ALA A 323 4.95 2.61 -18.85
C ALA A 323 5.06 1.12 -18.46
N LYS A 324 3.98 0.35 -18.61
CA LYS A 324 3.92 -1.09 -18.32
C LYS A 324 4.17 -1.98 -19.54
N ILE A 325 4.28 -1.41 -20.73
CA ILE A 325 4.51 -2.17 -21.97
C ILE A 325 5.99 -2.07 -22.34
N PRO A 326 6.69 -3.20 -22.50
CA PRO A 326 8.06 -3.21 -23.00
C PRO A 326 8.20 -2.40 -24.30
N PHE A 327 9.26 -1.62 -24.40
CA PHE A 327 9.56 -0.68 -25.47
C PHE A 327 8.64 0.55 -25.56
N ALA A 328 7.33 0.46 -25.27
CA ALA A 328 6.44 1.61 -25.28
C ALA A 328 6.79 2.62 -24.17
N SER A 329 7.34 2.16 -23.04
CA SER A 329 7.84 3.01 -21.96
C SER A 329 8.85 4.06 -22.46
N LYS A 330 9.68 3.73 -23.43
CA LYS A 330 10.73 4.62 -23.96
C LYS A 330 10.20 5.86 -24.67
N PHE A 331 8.93 5.87 -25.08
CA PHE A 331 8.27 7.06 -25.64
C PHE A 331 7.84 8.08 -24.58
N LEU A 332 7.83 7.68 -23.31
CA LEU A 332 7.53 8.59 -22.20
C LEU A 332 8.80 9.32 -21.74
N GLN A 333 8.63 10.56 -21.29
CA GLN A 333 9.73 11.34 -20.71
C GLN A 333 10.26 10.70 -19.44
N VAL A 334 11.56 10.88 -19.17
CA VAL A 334 12.20 10.37 -17.96
C VAL A 334 11.73 11.16 -16.75
N LYS A 335 11.42 10.46 -15.66
CA LYS A 335 11.12 11.09 -14.38
C LYS A 335 12.41 11.63 -13.76
N VAL A 336 12.35 12.87 -13.32
CA VAL A 336 13.47 13.59 -12.71
C VAL A 336 13.14 13.81 -11.23
N ASP A 337 14.15 13.71 -10.38
CA ASP A 337 14.02 14.04 -8.95
C ASP A 337 14.04 15.56 -8.70
N ASN A 338 13.86 15.96 -7.44
CA ASN A 338 13.82 17.38 -7.07
C ASN A 338 15.18 18.08 -7.20
N TRP A 339 16.28 17.34 -7.32
CA TRP A 339 17.62 17.87 -7.62
C TRP A 339 17.98 17.86 -9.12
N GLY A 340 17.04 17.49 -9.98
CA GLY A 340 17.24 17.48 -11.42
C GLY A 340 17.98 16.25 -11.95
N ARG A 341 18.11 15.18 -11.14
CA ARG A 341 18.74 13.92 -11.56
C ARG A 341 17.69 12.99 -12.17
N GLU A 342 18.05 12.29 -13.24
CA GLU A 342 17.18 11.28 -13.82
C GLU A 342 17.07 10.06 -12.89
N LEU A 343 15.85 9.63 -12.63
CA LEU A 343 15.59 8.46 -11.79
C LEU A 343 15.67 7.18 -12.63
N ASP A 344 16.38 6.19 -12.12
CA ASP A 344 16.48 4.86 -12.73
C ASP A 344 16.08 3.75 -11.73
N TYR A 345 16.11 2.51 -12.22
CA TYR A 345 15.83 1.30 -11.46
C TYR A 345 17.12 0.55 -11.06
N GLY A 346 18.29 1.18 -11.14
CA GLY A 346 19.57 0.57 -10.79
C GLY A 346 20.22 -0.27 -11.89
N GLY A 347 21.19 -1.10 -11.49
CA GLY A 347 21.99 -1.92 -12.40
C GLY A 347 21.20 -3.00 -13.13
N THR A 348 21.73 -3.51 -14.24
CA THR A 348 21.01 -4.48 -15.08
C THR A 348 20.78 -5.81 -14.36
N VAL A 349 21.77 -6.32 -13.65
CA VAL A 349 21.68 -7.63 -12.96
C VAL A 349 20.73 -7.54 -11.77
N GLU A 350 20.86 -6.50 -10.94
CA GLU A 350 19.99 -6.22 -9.80
C GLU A 350 18.55 -6.10 -10.26
N ARG A 351 18.30 -5.28 -11.29
CA ARG A 351 16.96 -5.07 -11.85
C ARG A 351 16.34 -6.36 -12.43
N LEU A 352 17.12 -7.20 -13.08
CA LEU A 352 16.64 -8.49 -13.59
C LEU A 352 16.24 -9.42 -12.45
N LEU A 353 17.06 -9.53 -11.41
CA LEU A 353 16.77 -10.37 -10.24
C LEU A 353 15.55 -9.85 -9.48
N GLU A 354 15.50 -8.54 -9.17
CA GLU A 354 14.39 -7.94 -8.45
C GLU A 354 13.05 -8.13 -9.17
N ASN A 355 13.01 -7.88 -10.48
CA ASN A 355 11.75 -8.00 -11.23
C ASN A 355 11.37 -9.42 -11.61
N SER A 356 12.29 -10.40 -11.49
CA SER A 356 12.02 -11.81 -11.81
C SER A 356 11.54 -12.61 -10.60
N VAL A 357 12.10 -12.35 -9.41
CA VAL A 357 11.96 -13.20 -8.24
C VAL A 357 11.41 -12.47 -7.02
N SER A 358 11.67 -11.15 -6.91
CA SER A 358 11.32 -10.37 -5.74
C SER A 358 9.93 -9.72 -5.86
N PRO A 359 9.01 -9.95 -4.95
CA PRO A 359 7.74 -9.22 -4.87
C PRO A 359 7.88 -7.83 -4.25
N GLY A 360 8.95 -7.57 -3.50
CA GLY A 360 9.26 -6.28 -2.88
C GLY A 360 10.21 -5.44 -3.72
N TYR A 361 10.34 -4.17 -3.35
CA TYR A 361 11.25 -3.22 -4.00
C TYR A 361 12.48 -2.99 -3.12
N TYR A 362 13.64 -3.09 -3.74
CA TYR A 362 14.91 -2.70 -3.16
C TYR A 362 15.23 -1.24 -3.50
N SER A 363 15.78 -0.51 -2.56
CA SER A 363 16.32 0.83 -2.79
C SER A 363 17.57 1.03 -1.96
N GLU A 364 18.54 1.74 -2.54
CA GLU A 364 19.74 2.21 -1.85
C GLU A 364 19.65 3.72 -1.65
N LYS A 365 20.01 4.18 -0.43
CA LYS A 365 19.94 5.60 -0.11
C LYS A 365 21.06 6.37 -0.80
N HIS A 366 20.67 7.36 -1.57
CA HIS A 366 21.55 8.35 -2.15
C HIS A 366 21.52 9.63 -1.32
N TYR A 367 22.34 9.67 -0.26
CA TYR A 367 22.29 10.67 0.78
C TYR A 367 23.53 11.55 0.75
N THR A 368 23.40 12.75 0.19
CA THR A 368 24.48 13.71 0.11
C THR A 368 24.61 14.50 1.42
N ASP A 369 25.75 15.19 1.63
CA ASP A 369 25.91 16.04 2.82
C ASP A 369 24.94 17.23 2.83
N VAL A 370 24.46 17.66 1.66
CA VAL A 370 23.38 18.63 1.50
C VAL A 370 22.08 18.07 2.05
N ASP A 371 21.72 16.85 1.65
CA ASP A 371 20.50 16.19 2.12
C ASP A 371 20.51 16.00 3.64
N LYS A 372 21.64 15.59 4.21
CA LYS A 372 21.81 15.43 5.66
C LYS A 372 21.58 16.74 6.43
N GLU A 373 22.12 17.84 5.92
CA GLU A 373 21.97 19.14 6.59
C GLU A 373 20.52 19.65 6.47
N LEU A 374 19.87 19.47 5.31
CA LEU A 374 18.47 19.84 5.14
C LEU A 374 17.55 19.02 6.01
N GLU A 375 17.78 17.72 6.14
CA GLU A 375 17.00 16.87 7.06
C GLU A 375 17.17 17.30 8.51
N LYS A 376 18.41 17.53 8.97
CA LYS A 376 18.67 18.04 10.32
C LYS A 376 17.98 19.39 10.58
N LEU A 377 17.99 20.29 9.60
CA LEU A 377 17.31 21.58 9.72
C LEU A 377 15.78 21.38 9.78
N TYR A 378 15.23 20.49 8.96
CA TYR A 378 13.81 20.13 9.01
C TYR A 378 13.41 19.51 10.35
N GLU A 379 14.22 18.60 10.90
CA GLU A 379 13.93 17.96 12.19
C GLU A 379 13.84 18.97 13.33
N ARG A 380 14.70 19.99 13.33
CA ARG A 380 14.71 21.05 14.35
C ARG A 380 13.58 22.06 14.17
N THR A 381 13.28 22.45 12.94
CA THR A 381 12.34 23.55 12.63
C THR A 381 10.95 23.09 12.26
N LYS A 382 10.80 21.85 11.81
CA LYS A 382 9.60 21.29 11.17
C LYS A 382 9.09 22.10 9.97
N GLU A 383 9.96 22.89 9.35
CA GLU A 383 9.64 23.77 8.23
C GLU A 383 9.89 23.03 6.91
N GLY A 384 8.84 22.47 6.30
CA GLY A 384 8.93 21.71 5.06
C GLY A 384 9.45 22.50 3.85
N ALA A 385 9.53 23.83 3.94
CA ALA A 385 10.07 24.66 2.86
C ALA A 385 11.60 24.60 2.73
N VAL A 386 12.32 24.00 3.69
CA VAL A 386 13.76 23.72 3.57
C VAL A 386 14.04 22.51 2.69
N LEU A 387 13.07 21.63 2.53
CA LEU A 387 13.22 20.44 1.71
C LEU A 387 12.99 20.75 0.22
N PRO A 388 13.77 20.14 -0.68
CA PRO A 388 13.61 20.37 -2.11
C PRO A 388 12.25 19.90 -2.61
N SER A 389 11.60 20.72 -3.44
CA SER A 389 10.28 20.42 -4.00
C SER A 389 10.30 20.41 -5.53
N ALA A 390 9.42 19.62 -6.13
CA ALA A 390 9.24 19.64 -7.58
C ALA A 390 8.78 21.02 -8.06
N PRO A 391 9.21 21.48 -9.25
CA PRO A 391 8.76 22.75 -9.81
C PRO A 391 7.26 22.73 -10.13
N GLN A 392 6.67 23.90 -10.22
CA GLN A 392 5.29 24.04 -10.69
C GLN A 392 5.19 23.68 -12.18
N LYS A 393 4.04 23.15 -12.57
CA LYS A 393 3.75 22.78 -13.98
C LYS A 393 3.35 23.97 -14.86
N SER A 394 3.36 25.16 -14.30
CA SER A 394 3.04 26.40 -14.98
C SER A 394 3.95 27.52 -14.49
N ILE A 395 4.29 28.43 -15.41
CA ILE A 395 5.08 29.62 -15.15
C ILE A 395 4.19 30.82 -15.44
N THR A 396 4.12 31.79 -14.51
CA THR A 396 3.40 33.04 -14.71
C THR A 396 4.42 34.13 -15.00
N GLN A 397 4.34 34.73 -16.17
CA GLN A 397 5.13 35.89 -16.59
C GLN A 397 4.20 36.96 -17.12
N ASP A 398 4.40 38.21 -16.73
CA ASP A 398 3.61 39.36 -17.16
C ASP A 398 2.09 39.13 -17.03
N LYS A 399 1.65 38.52 -15.92
CA LYS A 399 0.26 38.14 -15.62
C LYS A 399 -0.33 37.06 -16.57
N VAL A 400 0.46 36.48 -17.46
CA VAL A 400 0.05 35.36 -18.32
C VAL A 400 0.62 34.08 -17.76
N THR A 401 -0.24 33.08 -17.59
CA THR A 401 0.16 31.75 -17.09
C THR A 401 0.37 30.81 -18.27
N TYR A 402 1.58 30.35 -18.43
CA TYR A 402 2.00 29.34 -19.42
C TYR A 402 2.04 27.97 -18.79
N HIS A 403 1.35 26.99 -19.35
CA HIS A 403 1.42 25.62 -18.93
C HIS A 403 2.55 24.91 -19.69
N LEU A 404 3.45 24.28 -18.92
CA LEU A 404 4.55 23.51 -19.51
C LEU A 404 4.02 22.19 -20.06
N ASN A 405 4.40 21.83 -21.29
CA ASN A 405 4.18 20.49 -21.78
C ASN A 405 5.15 19.50 -21.12
N THR A 406 4.96 18.19 -21.36
CA THR A 406 5.75 17.12 -20.72
C THR A 406 7.27 17.28 -20.92
N TYR A 407 7.70 17.63 -22.12
CA TYR A 407 9.10 17.84 -22.42
C TYR A 407 9.66 19.10 -21.73
N GLN A 408 8.97 20.22 -21.86
CA GLN A 408 9.34 21.49 -21.21
C GLN A 408 9.44 21.32 -19.69
N TYR A 409 8.47 20.64 -19.09
CA TYR A 409 8.48 20.37 -17.65
C TYR A 409 9.68 19.53 -17.23
N THR A 410 10.03 18.50 -18.00
CA THR A 410 11.18 17.64 -17.72
C THR A 410 12.49 18.43 -17.78
N GLU A 411 12.72 19.22 -18.85
CA GLU A 411 13.93 20.02 -18.99
C GLU A 411 14.00 21.15 -17.94
N PHE A 412 12.90 21.81 -17.66
CA PHE A 412 12.82 22.79 -16.57
C PHE A 412 13.16 22.16 -15.22
N SER A 413 12.62 20.99 -14.92
CA SER A 413 12.92 20.25 -13.70
C SER A 413 14.39 19.90 -13.55
N LYS A 414 15.05 19.47 -14.65
CA LYS A 414 16.49 19.20 -14.68
C LYS A 414 17.33 20.44 -14.37
N LEU A 415 17.04 21.53 -15.07
CA LEU A 415 17.82 22.78 -14.93
C LEU A 415 17.62 23.41 -13.56
N ARG A 416 16.36 23.57 -13.14
CA ARG A 416 16.04 24.16 -11.84
C ARG A 416 16.60 23.32 -10.69
N GLY A 417 16.41 22.00 -10.75
CA GLY A 417 16.87 21.09 -9.69
C GLY A 417 18.38 21.14 -9.53
N ARG A 418 19.14 21.11 -10.64
CA ARG A 418 20.60 21.22 -10.61
C ARG A 418 21.06 22.54 -10.01
N LYS A 419 20.48 23.67 -10.44
CA LYS A 419 20.81 24.99 -9.89
C LYS A 419 20.43 25.10 -8.40
N ALA A 420 19.28 24.55 -8.02
CA ALA A 420 18.86 24.52 -6.61
C ALA A 420 19.89 23.76 -5.76
N PHE A 421 20.35 22.60 -6.21
CA PHE A 421 21.40 21.85 -5.52
C PHE A 421 22.70 22.63 -5.40
N GLU A 422 23.19 23.22 -6.50
CA GLU A 422 24.43 24.00 -6.53
C GLU A 422 24.37 25.22 -5.59
N TYR A 423 23.27 25.99 -5.62
CA TYR A 423 23.10 27.13 -4.72
C TYR A 423 22.99 26.71 -3.27
N THR A 424 22.25 25.65 -2.97
CA THR A 424 22.10 25.12 -1.60
C THR A 424 23.43 24.60 -1.06
N ALA A 425 24.19 23.82 -1.84
CA ALA A 425 25.50 23.31 -1.45
C ALA A 425 26.48 24.45 -1.13
N LYS A 426 26.52 25.47 -2.00
CA LYS A 426 27.38 26.67 -1.80
C LYS A 426 26.93 27.44 -0.55
N THR A 427 25.64 27.59 -0.32
CA THR A 427 25.11 28.31 0.84
C THR A 427 25.41 27.60 2.14
N ILE A 428 25.17 26.27 2.23
CA ILE A 428 25.48 25.45 3.40
C ILE A 428 26.96 25.52 3.77
N SER A 429 27.84 25.58 2.77
CA SER A 429 29.29 25.68 2.98
C SER A 429 29.74 27.08 3.44
N SER A 430 28.92 28.11 3.31
CA SER A 430 29.28 29.49 3.61
C SER A 430 29.38 29.77 5.10
N TYR A 431 30.27 30.73 5.45
CA TYR A 431 30.42 31.23 6.83
C TYR A 431 29.09 31.79 7.37
N GLN A 432 28.31 32.48 6.52
CA GLN A 432 27.04 33.08 6.90
C GLN A 432 26.03 32.03 7.36
N TYR A 433 25.92 30.90 6.65
CA TYR A 433 25.01 29.81 7.02
C TYR A 433 25.46 29.10 8.29
N LYS A 434 26.76 28.78 8.41
CA LYS A 434 27.30 28.04 9.55
C LYS A 434 27.10 28.76 10.89
N ASN A 435 27.11 30.07 10.89
CA ASN A 435 26.96 30.91 12.07
C ASN A 435 25.54 31.52 12.25
N ALA A 436 24.60 31.14 11.41
CA ALA A 436 23.22 31.58 11.49
C ALA A 436 22.41 30.74 12.48
N ASP A 437 21.39 31.34 13.09
CA ASP A 437 20.32 30.61 13.78
C ASP A 437 19.44 29.82 12.78
N ASP A 438 18.58 28.97 13.29
CA ASP A 438 17.78 28.08 12.45
C ASP A 438 16.79 28.87 11.57
N ASP A 439 16.18 29.96 12.05
CA ASP A 439 15.25 30.79 11.26
C ASP A 439 15.98 31.44 10.07
N LYS A 440 17.18 31.93 10.29
CA LYS A 440 18.01 32.52 9.24
C LYS A 440 18.50 31.48 8.26
N LYS A 441 18.85 30.25 8.74
CA LYS A 441 19.18 29.12 7.88
C LYS A 441 18.02 28.78 6.95
N VAL A 442 16.80 28.66 7.48
CA VAL A 442 15.58 28.43 6.72
C VAL A 442 15.41 29.49 5.60
N LYS A 443 15.59 30.78 5.95
CA LYS A 443 15.47 31.88 4.99
C LYS A 443 16.52 31.77 3.87
N LEU A 444 17.78 31.49 4.20
CA LEU A 444 18.86 31.33 3.23
C LEU A 444 18.59 30.17 2.26
N ILE A 445 18.06 29.04 2.74
CA ILE A 445 17.69 27.90 1.88
C ILE A 445 16.52 28.26 0.95
N LYS A 446 15.46 28.94 1.46
CA LYS A 446 14.34 29.40 0.63
C LYS A 446 14.82 30.33 -0.49
N GLU A 447 15.72 31.26 -0.21
CA GLU A 447 16.33 32.16 -1.20
C GLU A 447 17.09 31.38 -2.31
N CYS A 448 17.74 30.24 -1.97
CA CYS A 448 18.38 29.38 -2.95
C CYS A 448 17.38 28.78 -3.94
N TYR A 449 16.23 28.31 -3.46
CA TYR A 449 15.18 27.73 -4.29
C TYR A 449 14.49 28.78 -5.18
N GLU A 450 14.23 29.97 -4.64
CA GLU A 450 13.69 31.10 -5.42
C GLU A 450 14.66 31.55 -6.52
N LYS A 451 15.95 31.58 -6.21
CA LYS A 451 17.00 31.93 -7.17
C LYS A 451 17.15 30.90 -8.29
N ALA A 452 16.93 29.64 -7.96
CA ALA A 452 16.98 28.55 -8.93
C ALA A 452 15.74 28.51 -9.86
N GLN A 453 14.66 29.21 -9.48
CA GLN A 453 13.44 29.29 -10.27
C GLN A 453 13.45 30.46 -11.27
N LYS A 454 14.30 31.47 -11.05
CA LYS A 454 14.55 32.58 -11.96
C LYS A 454 15.57 32.21 -13.01
#